data_1d7648acb9391d88f729865d0866bd5d
#
_entry.id   1d7648acb9391d88f729865d0866bd5d
#
_cell.length_a   1.000
_cell.length_b   1.000
_cell.length_c   1.000
_cell.angle_alpha   90.00
_cell.angle_beta   90.00
_cell.angle_gamma   90.00
#
_symmetry.space_group_name_H-M   'P 1'
#
loop_
_entity.id
_entity.type
_entity.pdbx_description
1 polymer ?
#
loop_
_entity_poly.entity_id
_entity_poly.type
_entity_poly.pdbx_seq_one_letter_code
_entity_poly.pdbx_strand_id
1 'polypeptide(L)'
;MTTQEILEAARAAKTVVALASSETRTHALWAMSDWLCHPENMEAILAANAEDMAAAKGHISDVMLDRLALTEERIGAMARGILEVAALPDPVGRVLKRVERPNGLAIEKTAVPMGVIAIIYESRPNVTSDAAALAIKSGNACILRCGKEAWRSANAIVKALRQGLVENGLPEAAVSLIEDTSHASANALMTAVGYVDLLIPRGGVGLIRACVENAKVPCIQTGTGICHIFVDDTADQDKALDIIENAKASRPSVCNAEEVCLVHSAIAAEFLPKLAQRLGPDRTAKGLHPVELRLDERAAAIIPGTPAGPQDFDTEFLDYILAVKVVDSVDEAIAHIAAHSTGHSEAILTRTQAHADRFTAAVDSAAVYVNCSTRFTDGGEFGLGCEMGISTQKLHARGPMGLEELCSYKYIIHGDGQIR
;
A
#
# COMPACT_ATOMS: atom_id res chain seq x y z
N MET A 1 6.10 12.81 -25.51
CA MET A 1 7.48 12.26 -25.41
C MET A 1 7.42 10.73 -25.53
N THR A 2 8.41 10.13 -26.17
CA THR A 2 8.55 8.66 -26.16
C THR A 2 8.90 8.15 -24.76
N THR A 3 8.64 6.87 -24.48
CA THR A 3 9.04 6.26 -23.21
C THR A 3 10.56 6.38 -22.97
N GLN A 4 11.38 6.25 -24.02
CA GLN A 4 12.85 6.39 -23.91
C GLN A 4 13.27 7.80 -23.51
N GLU A 5 12.69 8.84 -24.12
CA GLU A 5 12.97 10.24 -23.75
C GLU A 5 12.59 10.54 -22.30
N ILE A 6 11.48 9.97 -21.82
CA ILE A 6 11.04 10.11 -20.42
C ILE A 6 12.04 9.43 -19.46
N LEU A 7 12.51 8.23 -19.80
CA LEU A 7 13.54 7.51 -19.02
C LEU A 7 14.84 8.32 -18.91
N GLU A 8 15.30 8.91 -20.02
CA GLU A 8 16.51 9.73 -20.06
C GLU A 8 16.36 11.01 -19.23
N ALA A 9 15.21 11.69 -19.36
CA ALA A 9 14.91 12.91 -18.62
C ALA A 9 14.83 12.66 -17.10
N ALA A 10 14.15 11.60 -16.68
CA ALA A 10 14.05 11.22 -15.26
C ALA A 10 15.42 10.83 -14.69
N ARG A 11 16.24 10.09 -15.46
CA ARG A 11 17.62 9.76 -15.06
C ARG A 11 18.48 11.00 -14.88
N ALA A 12 18.32 12.01 -15.72
CA ALA A 12 19.03 13.29 -15.56
C ALA A 12 18.55 14.07 -14.33
N ALA A 13 17.23 14.04 -14.04
CA ALA A 13 16.61 14.73 -12.93
C ALA A 13 16.99 14.15 -11.56
N LYS A 14 17.22 12.81 -11.46
CA LYS A 14 17.44 12.14 -10.17
C LYS A 14 18.56 12.74 -9.33
N THR A 15 19.66 13.15 -9.96
CA THR A 15 20.81 13.74 -9.25
C THR A 15 20.47 15.12 -8.69
N VAL A 16 19.70 15.92 -9.42
CA VAL A 16 19.27 17.24 -8.97
C VAL A 16 18.38 17.12 -7.74
N VAL A 17 17.39 16.21 -7.76
CA VAL A 17 16.48 15.98 -6.63
C VAL A 17 17.24 15.42 -5.43
N ALA A 18 18.14 14.45 -5.64
CA ALA A 18 18.92 13.82 -4.58
C ALA A 18 19.85 14.81 -3.84
N LEU A 19 20.37 15.82 -4.54
CA LEU A 19 21.25 16.84 -3.99
C LEU A 19 20.51 18.09 -3.49
N ALA A 20 19.23 18.23 -3.78
CA ALA A 20 18.42 19.31 -3.26
C ALA A 20 18.35 19.27 -1.72
N SER A 21 18.31 20.44 -1.09
CA SER A 21 18.19 20.51 0.37
C SER A 21 16.84 19.96 0.84
N SER A 22 16.77 19.53 2.11
CA SER A 22 15.50 19.15 2.75
C SER A 22 14.47 20.27 2.66
N GLU A 23 14.90 21.52 2.84
CA GLU A 23 14.05 22.72 2.74
C GLU A 23 13.48 22.86 1.32
N THR A 24 14.34 22.76 0.28
CA THR A 24 13.91 22.84 -1.12
C THR A 24 12.84 21.79 -1.45
N ARG A 25 13.07 20.52 -1.04
CA ARG A 25 12.10 19.45 -1.27
C ARG A 25 10.80 19.68 -0.51
N THR A 26 10.87 20.18 0.72
CA THR A 26 9.68 20.52 1.52
C THR A 26 8.87 21.66 0.91
N HIS A 27 9.54 22.74 0.48
CA HIS A 27 8.87 23.87 -0.20
C HIS A 27 8.24 23.43 -1.53
N ALA A 28 8.92 22.58 -2.28
CA ALA A 28 8.35 22.00 -3.50
C ALA A 28 7.06 21.20 -3.22
N LEU A 29 7.00 20.45 -2.13
CA LEU A 29 5.79 19.74 -1.73
C LEU A 29 4.66 20.70 -1.32
N TRP A 30 4.95 21.76 -0.58
CA TRP A 30 3.94 22.78 -0.28
C TRP A 30 3.37 23.41 -1.55
N ALA A 31 4.25 23.83 -2.47
CA ALA A 31 3.82 24.37 -3.76
C ALA A 31 3.05 23.35 -4.60
N MET A 32 3.45 22.07 -4.61
CA MET A 32 2.71 20.99 -5.29
C MET A 32 1.28 20.85 -4.73
N SER A 33 1.11 20.95 -3.41
CA SER A 33 -0.21 20.92 -2.77
C SER A 33 -1.05 22.15 -3.16
N ASP A 34 -0.47 23.34 -3.15
CA ASP A 34 -1.14 24.59 -3.51
C ASP A 34 -1.58 24.58 -4.98
N TRP A 35 -0.69 24.17 -5.89
CA TRP A 35 -1.00 24.07 -7.32
C TRP A 35 -2.04 23.00 -7.62
N LEU A 36 -2.08 21.91 -6.86
CA LEU A 36 -3.12 20.88 -7.03
C LEU A 36 -4.52 21.42 -6.70
N CYS A 37 -4.62 22.31 -5.72
CA CYS A 37 -5.84 22.97 -5.28
C CYS A 37 -6.11 24.31 -5.99
N HIS A 38 -5.20 24.79 -6.86
CA HIS A 38 -5.41 26.04 -7.59
C HIS A 38 -6.66 25.93 -8.47
N PRO A 39 -7.57 26.94 -8.51
CA PRO A 39 -8.85 26.84 -9.17
C PRO A 39 -8.78 26.35 -10.62
N GLU A 40 -7.85 26.85 -11.43
CA GLU A 40 -7.66 26.44 -12.81
C GLU A 40 -7.25 24.97 -12.96
N ASN A 41 -6.34 24.49 -12.08
CA ASN A 41 -5.92 23.09 -12.08
C ASN A 41 -7.01 22.17 -11.54
N MET A 42 -7.73 22.58 -10.51
CA MET A 42 -8.88 21.85 -9.97
C MET A 42 -9.94 21.63 -11.05
N GLU A 43 -10.32 22.69 -11.78
CA GLU A 43 -11.26 22.58 -12.89
C GLU A 43 -10.74 21.66 -14.00
N ALA A 44 -9.46 21.79 -14.38
CA ALA A 44 -8.84 20.95 -15.40
C ALA A 44 -8.78 19.46 -14.98
N ILE A 45 -8.49 19.17 -13.72
CA ILE A 45 -8.44 17.79 -13.17
C ILE A 45 -9.86 17.20 -13.17
N LEU A 46 -10.87 17.94 -12.70
CA LEU A 46 -12.25 17.47 -12.68
C LEU A 46 -12.79 17.22 -14.08
N ALA A 47 -12.49 18.11 -15.04
CA ALA A 47 -12.88 17.93 -16.44
C ALA A 47 -12.23 16.68 -17.05
N ALA A 48 -10.92 16.49 -16.86
CA ALA A 48 -10.19 15.31 -17.31
C ALA A 48 -10.73 14.02 -16.67
N ASN A 49 -11.08 14.06 -15.39
CA ASN A 49 -11.68 12.93 -14.70
C ASN A 49 -13.08 12.59 -15.21
N ALA A 50 -13.90 13.59 -15.52
CA ALA A 50 -15.22 13.36 -16.13
C ALA A 50 -15.11 12.62 -17.47
N GLU A 51 -14.10 12.95 -18.30
CA GLU A 51 -13.83 12.24 -19.56
C GLU A 51 -13.39 10.79 -19.31
N ASP A 52 -12.47 10.57 -18.36
CA ASP A 52 -12.01 9.22 -17.98
C ASP A 52 -13.17 8.37 -17.44
N MET A 53 -14.01 8.93 -16.56
CA MET A 53 -15.21 8.27 -16.02
C MET A 53 -16.20 7.88 -17.12
N ALA A 54 -16.47 8.80 -18.07
CA ALA A 54 -17.37 8.54 -19.19
C ALA A 54 -16.83 7.43 -20.11
N ALA A 55 -15.52 7.42 -20.37
CA ALA A 55 -14.86 6.39 -21.19
C ALA A 55 -14.78 5.03 -20.49
N ALA A 56 -14.66 5.00 -19.16
CA ALA A 56 -14.54 3.77 -18.38
C ALA A 56 -15.89 3.10 -18.08
N LYS A 57 -16.99 3.84 -18.12
CA LYS A 57 -18.34 3.36 -17.79
C LYS A 57 -18.74 2.16 -18.67
N GLY A 58 -19.10 1.05 -18.02
CA GLY A 58 -19.46 -0.22 -18.70
C GLY A 58 -18.25 -1.06 -19.15
N HIS A 59 -17.01 -0.60 -18.92
CA HIS A 59 -15.79 -1.33 -19.22
C HIS A 59 -15.05 -1.81 -17.97
N ILE A 60 -15.27 -1.17 -16.82
CA ILE A 60 -14.72 -1.55 -15.52
C ILE A 60 -15.86 -1.72 -14.50
N SER A 61 -15.59 -2.42 -13.39
CA SER A 61 -16.58 -2.62 -12.33
C SER A 61 -16.94 -1.30 -11.61
N ASP A 62 -18.10 -1.27 -10.95
CA ASP A 62 -18.54 -0.10 -10.16
C ASP A 62 -17.55 0.25 -9.05
N VAL A 63 -16.91 -0.75 -8.44
CA VAL A 63 -15.84 -0.55 -7.45
C VAL A 63 -14.63 0.15 -8.05
N MET A 64 -14.25 -0.20 -9.28
CA MET A 64 -13.15 0.46 -9.98
C MET A 64 -13.55 1.86 -10.45
N LEU A 65 -14.82 2.07 -10.84
CA LEU A 65 -15.35 3.40 -11.16
C LEU A 65 -15.30 4.32 -9.92
N ASP A 66 -15.71 3.84 -8.74
CA ASP A 66 -15.58 4.65 -7.51
C ASP A 66 -14.13 5.01 -7.19
N ARG A 67 -13.19 4.09 -7.42
CA ARG A 67 -11.76 4.35 -7.24
C ARG A 67 -11.21 5.38 -8.23
N LEU A 68 -11.74 5.41 -9.44
CA LEU A 68 -11.34 6.34 -10.50
C LEU A 68 -11.90 7.74 -10.26
N ALA A 69 -13.08 7.86 -9.66
CA ALA A 69 -13.79 9.12 -9.49
C ALA A 69 -13.02 10.11 -8.62
N LEU A 70 -12.90 11.34 -9.07
CA LEU A 70 -12.39 12.50 -8.33
C LEU A 70 -13.50 13.49 -8.04
N THR A 71 -13.43 14.10 -6.88
CA THR A 71 -14.25 15.24 -6.45
C THR A 71 -13.32 16.31 -5.88
N GLU A 72 -13.79 17.53 -5.72
CA GLU A 72 -13.01 18.58 -5.03
C GLU A 72 -12.53 18.12 -3.65
N GLU A 73 -13.37 17.40 -2.91
CA GLU A 73 -13.01 16.84 -1.60
C GLU A 73 -11.88 15.81 -1.70
N ARG A 74 -11.94 14.90 -2.70
CA ARG A 74 -10.90 13.88 -2.93
C ARG A 74 -9.59 14.53 -3.38
N ILE A 75 -9.64 15.56 -4.23
CA ILE A 75 -8.44 16.32 -4.62
C ILE A 75 -7.87 17.09 -3.43
N GLY A 76 -8.72 17.71 -2.61
CA GLY A 76 -8.29 18.34 -1.36
C GLY A 76 -7.67 17.35 -0.38
N ALA A 77 -8.15 16.11 -0.33
CA ALA A 77 -7.53 15.04 0.47
C ALA A 77 -6.14 14.65 -0.07
N MET A 78 -5.96 14.59 -1.41
CA MET A 78 -4.66 14.38 -2.04
C MET A 78 -3.67 15.49 -1.68
N ALA A 79 -4.10 16.75 -1.71
CA ALA A 79 -3.28 17.90 -1.33
C ALA A 79 -2.87 17.84 0.15
N ARG A 80 -3.78 17.49 1.05
CA ARG A 80 -3.47 17.26 2.47
C ARG A 80 -2.46 16.15 2.66
N GLY A 81 -2.58 15.02 1.94
CA GLY A 81 -1.60 13.94 1.97
C GLY A 81 -0.19 14.41 1.57
N ILE A 82 -0.06 15.28 0.58
CA ILE A 82 1.23 15.90 0.22
C ILE A 82 1.78 16.73 1.40
N LEU A 83 0.94 17.51 2.09
CA LEU A 83 1.36 18.29 3.25
C LEU A 83 1.78 17.41 4.44
N GLU A 84 1.09 16.32 4.68
CA GLU A 84 1.46 15.34 5.70
C GLU A 84 2.85 14.75 5.40
N VAL A 85 3.12 14.34 4.16
CA VAL A 85 4.45 13.89 3.73
C VAL A 85 5.50 15.00 3.88
N ALA A 86 5.16 16.26 3.56
CA ALA A 86 6.08 17.38 3.71
C ALA A 86 6.50 17.60 5.18
N ALA A 87 5.59 17.33 6.13
CA ALA A 87 5.83 17.47 7.56
C ALA A 87 6.68 16.34 8.16
N LEU A 88 6.82 15.21 7.47
CA LEU A 88 7.60 14.07 7.96
C LEU A 88 9.11 14.41 8.01
N PRO A 89 9.86 13.77 8.94
CA PRO A 89 11.30 13.88 8.97
C PRO A 89 11.94 13.46 7.64
N ASP A 90 12.95 14.20 7.20
CA ASP A 90 13.69 13.89 5.98
C ASP A 90 14.54 12.63 6.19
N PRO A 91 14.37 11.58 5.38
CA PRO A 91 15.18 10.38 5.49
C PRO A 91 16.58 10.55 4.89
N VAL A 92 16.76 11.48 3.96
CA VAL A 92 17.99 11.63 3.17
C VAL A 92 19.12 12.19 4.02
N GLY A 93 20.26 11.53 4.03
CA GLY A 93 21.43 11.93 4.79
C GLY A 93 21.41 11.50 6.27
N ARG A 94 20.34 10.83 6.73
CA ARG A 94 20.27 10.33 8.10
C ARG A 94 21.33 9.24 8.34
N VAL A 95 22.15 9.42 9.37
CA VAL A 95 23.13 8.40 9.79
C VAL A 95 22.40 7.26 10.52
N LEU A 96 22.31 6.10 9.88
CA LEU A 96 21.64 4.91 10.41
C LEU A 96 22.49 4.16 11.42
N LYS A 97 23.82 4.19 11.24
CA LYS A 97 24.79 3.56 12.13
C LYS A 97 26.15 4.20 11.97
N ARG A 98 26.84 4.43 13.08
CA ARG A 98 28.24 4.89 13.12
C ARG A 98 29.09 3.88 13.86
N VAL A 99 30.27 3.57 13.32
CA VAL A 99 31.25 2.66 13.91
C VAL A 99 32.62 3.30 13.83
N GLU A 100 33.29 3.44 14.96
CA GLU A 100 34.69 3.84 15.06
C GLU A 100 35.57 2.60 15.17
N ARG A 101 36.65 2.57 14.36
CA ARG A 101 37.56 1.43 14.32
C ARG A 101 38.82 1.72 15.15
N PRO A 102 39.50 0.68 15.69
CA PRO A 102 40.74 0.87 16.48
C PRO A 102 41.86 1.60 15.71
N ASN A 103 41.85 1.53 14.38
CA ASN A 103 42.81 2.25 13.52
C ASN A 103 42.43 3.71 13.24
N GLY A 104 41.35 4.23 13.86
CA GLY A 104 40.91 5.61 13.70
C GLY A 104 39.92 5.85 12.55
N LEU A 105 39.54 4.83 11.76
CA LEU A 105 38.48 5.01 10.75
C LEU A 105 37.12 5.20 11.40
N ALA A 106 36.39 6.24 11.01
CA ALA A 106 34.98 6.44 11.33
C ALA A 106 34.14 6.04 10.10
N ILE A 107 33.25 5.04 10.29
CA ILE A 107 32.40 4.49 9.23
C ILE A 107 30.94 4.85 9.55
N GLU A 108 30.30 5.57 8.65
CA GLU A 108 28.89 5.93 8.75
C GLU A 108 28.08 5.20 7.68
N LYS A 109 27.03 4.48 8.11
CA LYS A 109 25.98 3.96 7.23
C LYS A 109 24.91 5.05 7.10
N THR A 110 24.80 5.67 5.93
CA THR A 110 23.97 6.86 5.71
C THR A 110 22.88 6.57 4.69
N ALA A 111 21.63 6.97 5.00
CA ALA A 111 20.51 6.82 4.09
C ALA A 111 20.66 7.73 2.87
N VAL A 112 20.35 7.18 1.69
CA VAL A 112 20.41 7.87 0.39
C VAL A 112 19.17 7.51 -0.43
N PRO A 113 18.73 8.38 -1.37
CA PRO A 113 17.64 8.04 -2.29
C PRO A 113 17.95 6.77 -3.09
N MET A 114 16.90 6.03 -3.47
CA MET A 114 17.01 4.91 -4.43
C MET A 114 17.48 5.41 -5.80
N GLY A 115 16.93 6.53 -6.29
CA GLY A 115 17.26 7.10 -7.59
C GLY A 115 16.02 7.42 -8.43
N VAL A 116 15.74 6.62 -9.46
CA VAL A 116 14.51 6.70 -10.25
C VAL A 116 13.57 5.58 -9.84
N ILE A 117 12.39 5.93 -9.36
CA ILE A 117 11.34 4.99 -8.95
C ILE A 117 10.26 4.98 -10.04
N ALA A 118 9.99 3.82 -10.63
CA ALA A 118 8.89 3.62 -11.56
C ALA A 118 7.69 3.03 -10.84
N ILE A 119 6.51 3.62 -11.02
CA ILE A 119 5.27 3.15 -10.44
C ILE A 119 4.29 2.81 -11.56
N ILE A 120 3.87 1.53 -11.65
CA ILE A 120 2.85 1.08 -12.58
C ILE A 120 1.56 0.84 -11.80
N TYR A 121 0.49 1.58 -12.11
CA TYR A 121 -0.75 1.52 -11.34
C TYR A 121 -2.00 1.55 -12.23
N GLU A 122 -3.14 1.10 -11.66
CA GLU A 122 -4.44 0.99 -12.32
C GLU A 122 -5.46 1.87 -11.59
N SER A 123 -6.41 2.46 -12.34
CA SER A 123 -7.67 3.09 -11.88
C SER A 123 -7.64 3.86 -10.54
N ARG A 124 -6.50 4.48 -10.20
CA ARG A 124 -6.29 5.18 -8.91
C ARG A 124 -5.57 6.51 -9.11
N PRO A 125 -6.27 7.58 -9.52
CA PRO A 125 -5.64 8.89 -9.77
C PRO A 125 -4.88 9.46 -8.56
N ASN A 126 -5.32 9.17 -7.33
CA ASN A 126 -4.63 9.60 -6.10
C ASN A 126 -3.20 9.04 -5.97
N VAL A 127 -2.92 7.85 -6.51
CA VAL A 127 -1.56 7.29 -6.51
C VAL A 127 -0.57 8.22 -7.20
N THR A 128 -1.04 9.03 -8.17
CA THR A 128 -0.21 10.02 -8.87
C THR A 128 0.40 11.04 -7.90
N SER A 129 -0.39 11.61 -7.00
CA SER A 129 0.07 12.59 -6.01
C SER A 129 0.86 11.95 -4.88
N ASP A 130 0.38 10.81 -4.37
CA ASP A 130 1.01 10.11 -3.25
C ASP A 130 2.43 9.66 -3.62
N ALA A 131 2.56 9.03 -4.81
CA ALA A 131 3.85 8.57 -5.33
C ALA A 131 4.82 9.73 -5.60
N ALA A 132 4.32 10.83 -6.19
CA ALA A 132 5.13 12.01 -6.45
C ALA A 132 5.63 12.65 -5.13
N ALA A 133 4.75 12.81 -4.14
CA ALA A 133 5.12 13.40 -2.85
C ALA A 133 6.18 12.57 -2.11
N LEU A 134 5.96 11.26 -1.99
CA LEU A 134 6.91 10.36 -1.34
C LEU A 134 8.25 10.31 -2.08
N ALA A 135 8.24 10.26 -3.42
CA ALA A 135 9.47 10.26 -4.22
C ALA A 135 10.26 11.55 -4.02
N ILE A 136 9.64 12.72 -4.16
CA ILE A 136 10.32 14.01 -4.02
C ILE A 136 10.87 14.21 -2.59
N LYS A 137 10.06 13.92 -1.55
CA LYS A 137 10.51 14.05 -0.15
C LYS A 137 11.71 13.16 0.14
N SER A 138 11.73 11.93 -0.37
CA SER A 138 12.83 10.98 -0.20
C SER A 138 13.99 11.18 -1.20
N GLY A 139 13.99 12.30 -1.96
CA GLY A 139 15.09 12.66 -2.85
C GLY A 139 15.14 11.89 -4.16
N ASN A 140 14.06 11.23 -4.57
CA ASN A 140 13.97 10.43 -5.79
C ASN A 140 13.28 11.19 -6.93
N ALA A 141 13.60 10.84 -8.17
CA ALA A 141 12.73 11.10 -9.31
C ALA A 141 11.73 9.95 -9.47
N CYS A 142 10.52 10.22 -9.96
CA CYS A 142 9.54 9.18 -10.22
C CYS A 142 9.02 9.19 -11.66
N ILE A 143 8.76 7.99 -12.18
CA ILE A 143 8.10 7.75 -13.45
C ILE A 143 6.80 7.02 -13.16
N LEU A 144 5.70 7.66 -13.53
CA LEU A 144 4.34 7.20 -13.33
C LEU A 144 3.81 6.56 -14.62
N ARG A 145 3.22 5.39 -14.52
CA ARG A 145 2.50 4.74 -15.62
C ARG A 145 1.17 4.23 -15.10
N CYS A 146 0.09 4.94 -15.43
CA CYS A 146 -1.28 4.56 -15.06
C CYS A 146 -1.98 3.71 -16.12
N GLY A 147 -3.08 3.09 -15.78
CA GLY A 147 -4.00 2.49 -16.74
C GLY A 147 -4.58 3.54 -17.70
N LYS A 148 -4.98 3.09 -18.90
CA LYS A 148 -5.56 3.99 -19.93
C LYS A 148 -6.80 4.71 -19.44
N GLU A 149 -7.56 4.10 -18.55
CA GLU A 149 -8.79 4.60 -17.97
C GLU A 149 -8.60 5.77 -17.00
N ALA A 150 -7.37 6.01 -16.52
CA ALA A 150 -7.04 7.09 -15.59
C ALA A 150 -6.05 8.12 -16.18
N TRP A 151 -5.68 7.97 -17.45
CA TRP A 151 -4.55 8.70 -18.01
C TRP A 151 -4.78 10.21 -18.08
N ARG A 152 -5.97 10.66 -18.46
CA ARG A 152 -6.28 12.10 -18.56
C ARG A 152 -6.23 12.76 -17.18
N SER A 153 -6.84 12.12 -16.19
CA SER A 153 -6.80 12.56 -14.79
C SER A 153 -5.37 12.64 -14.27
N ALA A 154 -4.58 11.57 -14.46
CA ALA A 154 -3.17 11.52 -14.04
C ALA A 154 -2.33 12.60 -14.73
N ASN A 155 -2.55 12.85 -16.03
CA ASN A 155 -1.84 13.88 -16.77
C ASN A 155 -2.16 15.30 -16.26
N ALA A 156 -3.41 15.59 -15.94
CA ALA A 156 -3.80 16.87 -15.35
C ALA A 156 -3.18 17.07 -13.97
N ILE A 157 -3.18 16.03 -13.13
CA ILE A 157 -2.54 16.03 -11.81
C ILE A 157 -1.04 16.30 -11.96
N VAL A 158 -0.32 15.54 -12.81
CA VAL A 158 1.14 15.71 -13.00
C VAL A 158 1.48 17.11 -13.49
N LYS A 159 0.66 17.72 -14.37
CA LYS A 159 0.86 19.11 -14.79
C LYS A 159 0.80 20.09 -13.62
N ALA A 160 -0.16 19.93 -12.72
CA ALA A 160 -0.26 20.75 -11.52
C ALA A 160 0.95 20.55 -10.59
N LEU A 161 1.34 19.30 -10.32
CA LEU A 161 2.48 18.99 -9.46
C LEU A 161 3.80 19.55 -9.99
N ARG A 162 4.01 19.52 -11.31
CA ARG A 162 5.21 20.07 -11.97
C ARG A 162 5.35 21.58 -11.79
N GLN A 163 4.25 22.33 -11.72
CA GLN A 163 4.30 23.77 -11.44
C GLN A 163 4.98 24.02 -10.11
N GLY A 164 4.62 23.26 -9.05
CA GLY A 164 5.26 23.37 -7.74
C GLY A 164 6.75 22.99 -7.73
N LEU A 165 7.15 22.00 -8.55
CA LEU A 165 8.56 21.63 -8.70
C LEU A 165 9.38 22.78 -9.31
N VAL A 166 8.91 23.31 -10.45
CA VAL A 166 9.62 24.37 -11.20
C VAL A 166 9.75 25.64 -10.38
N GLU A 167 8.69 26.04 -9.66
CA GLU A 167 8.69 27.20 -8.76
C GLU A 167 9.80 27.12 -7.71
N ASN A 168 10.18 25.90 -7.30
CA ASN A 168 11.22 25.66 -6.31
C ASN A 168 12.56 25.20 -6.92
N GLY A 169 12.76 25.39 -8.24
CA GLY A 169 14.01 25.12 -8.92
C GLY A 169 14.30 23.63 -9.14
N LEU A 170 13.30 22.75 -8.99
CA LEU A 170 13.41 21.34 -9.31
C LEU A 170 12.98 21.08 -10.76
N PRO A 171 13.60 20.11 -11.45
CA PRO A 171 13.26 19.82 -12.85
C PRO A 171 11.86 19.18 -12.96
N GLU A 172 11.08 19.55 -13.97
CA GLU A 172 9.79 18.94 -14.28
C GLU A 172 9.88 17.41 -14.40
N ALA A 173 10.98 16.93 -14.97
CA ALA A 173 11.23 15.50 -15.19
C ALA A 173 11.42 14.70 -13.88
N ALA A 174 11.50 15.37 -12.71
CA ALA A 174 11.49 14.71 -11.43
C ALA A 174 10.17 13.96 -11.17
N VAL A 175 9.05 14.42 -11.79
CA VAL A 175 7.77 13.70 -11.82
C VAL A 175 7.34 13.56 -13.27
N SER A 176 7.47 12.36 -13.80
CA SER A 176 7.19 12.05 -15.21
C SER A 176 6.02 11.07 -15.35
N LEU A 177 5.15 11.28 -16.34
CA LEU A 177 4.07 10.37 -16.69
C LEU A 177 4.33 9.79 -18.08
N ILE A 178 4.20 8.48 -18.21
CA ILE A 178 4.27 7.78 -19.49
C ILE A 178 3.03 8.09 -20.32
N GLU A 179 3.22 8.54 -21.56
CA GLU A 179 2.14 8.90 -22.48
C GLU A 179 1.54 7.67 -23.17
N ASP A 180 2.37 6.66 -23.47
CA ASP A 180 1.93 5.40 -24.04
C ASP A 180 1.28 4.52 -22.98
N THR A 181 -0.03 4.32 -23.09
CA THR A 181 -0.82 3.48 -22.18
C THR A 181 -0.87 2.00 -22.60
N SER A 182 -0.15 1.60 -23.62
CA SER A 182 -0.08 0.20 -24.08
C SER A 182 0.73 -0.68 -23.13
N HIS A 183 0.57 -2.00 -23.24
CA HIS A 183 1.41 -2.95 -22.49
C HIS A 183 2.91 -2.84 -22.84
N ALA A 184 3.25 -2.33 -24.03
CA ALA A 184 4.64 -2.14 -24.44
C ALA A 184 5.38 -1.16 -23.52
N SER A 185 4.73 -0.08 -23.09
CA SER A 185 5.32 0.88 -22.16
C SER A 185 5.57 0.31 -20.76
N ALA A 186 4.65 -0.55 -20.27
CA ALA A 186 4.85 -1.25 -19.01
C ALA A 186 6.05 -2.20 -19.09
N ASN A 187 6.18 -2.97 -20.18
CA ASN A 187 7.33 -3.84 -20.43
C ASN A 187 8.65 -3.04 -20.55
N ALA A 188 8.59 -1.87 -21.19
CA ALA A 188 9.74 -0.99 -21.28
C ALA A 188 10.23 -0.54 -19.90
N LEU A 189 9.32 -0.18 -18.98
CA LEU A 189 9.68 0.16 -17.59
C LEU A 189 10.24 -1.04 -16.82
N MET A 190 9.60 -2.22 -16.93
CA MET A 190 10.06 -3.44 -16.28
C MET A 190 11.48 -3.85 -16.70
N THR A 191 11.88 -3.48 -17.91
CA THR A 191 13.20 -3.84 -18.49
C THR A 191 14.19 -2.69 -18.59
N ALA A 192 13.89 -1.51 -18.04
CA ALA A 192 14.65 -0.27 -18.14
C ALA A 192 15.92 -0.26 -17.24
N VAL A 193 16.75 -1.30 -17.36
CA VAL A 193 18.02 -1.41 -16.61
C VAL A 193 18.94 -0.21 -16.91
N GLY A 194 19.46 0.42 -15.84
CA GLY A 194 20.30 1.61 -15.92
C GLY A 194 19.53 2.94 -16.01
N TYR A 195 18.20 2.89 -16.11
CA TYR A 195 17.31 4.06 -16.06
C TYR A 195 16.41 4.03 -14.82
N VAL A 196 15.83 2.89 -14.50
CA VAL A 196 14.97 2.67 -13.33
C VAL A 196 15.74 1.92 -12.26
N ASP A 197 15.76 2.45 -11.04
CA ASP A 197 16.44 1.86 -9.89
C ASP A 197 15.51 0.99 -9.05
N LEU A 198 14.18 1.28 -9.08
CA LEU A 198 13.16 0.54 -8.37
C LEU A 198 11.83 0.60 -9.12
N LEU A 199 11.16 -0.55 -9.25
CA LEU A 199 9.80 -0.68 -9.80
C LEU A 199 8.81 -1.07 -8.69
N ILE A 200 7.66 -0.38 -8.64
CA ILE A 200 6.58 -0.67 -7.69
C ILE A 200 5.27 -0.82 -8.47
N PRO A 201 4.70 -2.03 -8.61
CA PRO A 201 3.37 -2.24 -9.17
C PRO A 201 2.28 -1.94 -8.13
N ARG A 202 1.17 -1.31 -8.58
CA ARG A 202 -0.01 -0.96 -7.78
C ARG A 202 -1.30 -1.30 -8.54
N GLY A 203 -1.74 -2.54 -8.47
CA GLY A 203 -2.93 -2.99 -9.21
C GLY A 203 -3.38 -4.37 -8.81
N GLY A 204 -4.16 -5.01 -9.67
CA GLY A 204 -4.63 -6.37 -9.46
C GLY A 204 -3.53 -7.43 -9.58
N VAL A 205 -3.86 -8.66 -9.17
CA VAL A 205 -2.95 -9.83 -9.15
C VAL A 205 -2.22 -10.03 -10.48
N GLY A 206 -2.91 -9.79 -11.61
CA GLY A 206 -2.34 -9.95 -12.94
C GLY A 206 -1.19 -8.98 -13.22
N LEU A 207 -1.34 -7.70 -12.86
CA LEU A 207 -0.27 -6.70 -13.01
C LEU A 207 0.91 -7.02 -12.08
N ILE A 208 0.64 -7.33 -10.82
CA ILE A 208 1.67 -7.65 -9.83
C ILE A 208 2.49 -8.84 -10.30
N ARG A 209 1.83 -9.92 -10.72
CA ARG A 209 2.47 -11.11 -11.25
C ARG A 209 3.32 -10.80 -12.49
N ALA A 210 2.78 -10.05 -13.45
CA ALA A 210 3.50 -9.67 -14.65
C ALA A 210 4.78 -8.89 -14.32
N CYS A 211 4.73 -7.97 -13.36
CA CYS A 211 5.91 -7.22 -12.91
C CYS A 211 6.93 -8.13 -12.22
N VAL A 212 6.51 -8.99 -11.30
CA VAL A 212 7.40 -9.89 -10.55
C VAL A 212 8.10 -10.89 -11.47
N GLU A 213 7.37 -11.46 -12.44
CA GLU A 213 7.91 -12.47 -13.36
C GLU A 213 8.79 -11.89 -14.47
N ASN A 214 8.53 -10.65 -14.92
CA ASN A 214 9.17 -10.09 -16.11
C ASN A 214 10.13 -8.92 -15.84
N ALA A 215 10.13 -8.33 -14.64
CA ALA A 215 11.01 -7.21 -14.35
C ALA A 215 12.49 -7.65 -14.34
N LYS A 216 13.31 -6.88 -15.04
CA LYS A 216 14.77 -6.97 -14.99
C LYS A 216 15.39 -5.91 -14.07
N VAL A 217 14.58 -4.96 -13.64
CA VAL A 217 14.93 -3.97 -12.61
C VAL A 217 14.44 -4.47 -11.26
N PRO A 218 15.05 -4.04 -10.13
CA PRO A 218 14.54 -4.36 -8.79
C PRO A 218 13.06 -4.00 -8.68
N CYS A 219 12.24 -4.95 -8.20
CA CYS A 219 10.81 -4.78 -8.07
C CYS A 219 10.37 -5.08 -6.63
N ILE A 220 9.61 -4.17 -6.01
CA ILE A 220 8.95 -4.45 -4.73
C ILE A 220 7.55 -4.96 -5.01
N GLN A 221 7.28 -6.18 -4.58
CA GLN A 221 5.97 -6.79 -4.70
C GLN A 221 5.02 -6.18 -3.67
N THR A 222 3.97 -5.51 -4.14
CA THR A 222 2.81 -5.20 -3.31
C THR A 222 1.91 -6.44 -3.27
N GLY A 223 1.47 -6.84 -2.06
CA GLY A 223 0.74 -8.09 -1.89
C GLY A 223 -0.77 -7.96 -2.10
N THR A 224 -1.41 -9.10 -2.44
CA THR A 224 -2.82 -9.34 -2.16
C THR A 224 -2.97 -9.68 -0.68
N GLY A 225 -4.12 -9.38 -0.08
CA GLY A 225 -4.34 -9.59 1.34
C GLY A 225 -5.36 -10.68 1.64
N ILE A 226 -4.92 -11.90 1.92
CA ILE A 226 -5.79 -12.91 2.56
C ILE A 226 -5.58 -12.79 4.07
N CYS A 227 -6.17 -11.72 4.64
CA CYS A 227 -5.99 -11.40 6.05
C CYS A 227 -6.84 -12.29 6.95
N HIS A 228 -6.26 -12.75 8.06
CA HIS A 228 -6.93 -13.63 9.02
C HIS A 228 -7.12 -12.92 10.36
N ILE A 229 -8.27 -13.18 10.99
CA ILE A 229 -8.49 -12.84 12.39
C ILE A 229 -8.81 -14.13 13.16
N PHE A 230 -8.02 -14.43 14.19
CA PHE A 230 -8.26 -15.54 15.10
C PHE A 230 -8.92 -15.06 16.40
N VAL A 231 -10.11 -15.56 16.65
CA VAL A 231 -10.87 -15.34 17.89
C VAL A 231 -10.56 -16.49 18.85
N ASP A 232 -9.71 -16.24 19.83
CA ASP A 232 -9.23 -17.18 20.81
C ASP A 232 -10.30 -17.47 21.90
N ASP A 233 -10.13 -18.53 22.69
CA ASP A 233 -11.07 -18.97 23.72
C ASP A 233 -11.34 -17.93 24.81
N THR A 234 -10.38 -17.04 25.08
CA THR A 234 -10.48 -15.97 26.07
C THR A 234 -10.83 -14.61 25.49
N ALA A 235 -11.16 -14.53 24.20
CA ALA A 235 -11.48 -13.27 23.55
C ALA A 235 -12.66 -12.55 24.21
N ASP A 236 -12.63 -11.21 24.20
CA ASP A 236 -13.78 -10.40 24.46
C ASP A 236 -14.72 -10.46 23.25
N GLN A 237 -15.79 -11.24 23.35
CA GLN A 237 -16.65 -11.54 22.20
C GLN A 237 -17.32 -10.30 21.60
N ASP A 238 -17.73 -9.33 22.44
CA ASP A 238 -18.37 -8.12 21.94
C ASP A 238 -17.40 -7.24 21.15
N LYS A 239 -16.18 -7.07 21.68
CA LYS A 239 -15.10 -6.37 20.93
C LYS A 239 -14.69 -7.13 19.68
N ALA A 240 -14.66 -8.46 19.73
CA ALA A 240 -14.35 -9.29 18.58
C ALA A 240 -15.35 -9.08 17.43
N LEU A 241 -16.65 -8.98 17.74
CA LEU A 241 -17.69 -8.67 16.75
C LEU A 241 -17.49 -7.29 16.11
N ASP A 242 -17.17 -6.26 16.92
CA ASP A 242 -16.90 -4.91 16.41
C ASP A 242 -15.65 -4.88 15.51
N ILE A 243 -14.59 -5.59 15.91
CA ILE A 243 -13.34 -5.68 15.15
C ILE A 243 -13.56 -6.40 13.82
N ILE A 244 -14.24 -7.54 13.80
CA ILE A 244 -14.51 -8.32 12.58
C ILE A 244 -15.46 -7.54 11.66
N GLU A 245 -16.53 -6.92 12.16
CA GLU A 245 -17.40 -6.09 11.33
C GLU A 245 -16.60 -4.92 10.69
N ASN A 246 -15.74 -4.25 11.46
CA ASN A 246 -14.85 -3.23 10.93
C ASN A 246 -13.87 -3.80 9.90
N ALA A 247 -13.20 -4.89 10.23
CA ALA A 247 -12.17 -5.50 9.40
C ALA A 247 -12.72 -5.98 8.04
N LYS A 248 -13.92 -6.59 8.03
CA LYS A 248 -14.52 -7.11 6.79
C LYS A 248 -15.41 -6.11 6.07
N ALA A 249 -16.23 -5.35 6.81
CA ALA A 249 -17.37 -4.70 6.20
C ALA A 249 -17.27 -3.17 6.08
N SER A 250 -16.23 -2.54 6.65
CA SER A 250 -16.01 -1.09 6.50
C SER A 250 -15.58 -0.73 5.07
N ARG A 251 -14.74 -1.55 4.44
CA ARG A 251 -14.29 -1.44 3.05
C ARG A 251 -13.76 -2.78 2.55
N PRO A 252 -14.62 -3.68 2.05
CA PRO A 252 -14.23 -5.06 1.72
C PRO A 252 -13.24 -5.16 0.55
N SER A 253 -13.17 -4.14 -0.31
CA SER A 253 -12.37 -4.15 -1.54
C SER A 253 -10.91 -3.70 -1.38
N VAL A 254 -10.36 -3.76 -0.16
CA VAL A 254 -8.96 -3.39 0.12
C VAL A 254 -8.19 -4.57 0.69
N CYS A 255 -6.87 -4.59 0.45
CA CYS A 255 -5.99 -5.72 0.78
C CYS A 255 -5.82 -6.02 2.28
N ASN A 256 -6.15 -5.07 3.17
CA ASN A 256 -6.13 -5.25 4.61
C ASN A 256 -7.50 -5.62 5.21
N ALA A 257 -8.53 -5.84 4.35
CA ALA A 257 -9.80 -6.38 4.80
C ALA A 257 -9.64 -7.84 5.23
N GLU A 258 -10.37 -8.25 6.27
CA GLU A 258 -10.40 -9.64 6.71
C GLU A 258 -11.04 -10.53 5.63
N GLU A 259 -10.40 -11.63 5.30
CA GLU A 259 -10.94 -12.63 4.36
C GLU A 259 -11.24 -13.96 5.05
N VAL A 260 -10.56 -14.24 6.16
CA VAL A 260 -10.71 -15.48 6.93
C VAL A 260 -10.85 -15.19 8.42
N CYS A 261 -11.93 -15.68 9.03
CA CYS A 261 -12.17 -15.67 10.46
C CYS A 261 -11.94 -17.08 11.03
N LEU A 262 -10.97 -17.22 11.92
CA LEU A 262 -10.71 -18.46 12.66
C LEU A 262 -11.32 -18.32 14.07
N VAL A 263 -12.09 -19.31 14.52
CA VAL A 263 -12.78 -19.27 15.82
C VAL A 263 -12.38 -20.49 16.63
N HIS A 264 -11.93 -20.26 17.88
CA HIS A 264 -11.60 -21.35 18.79
C HIS A 264 -12.83 -22.20 19.12
N SER A 265 -12.69 -23.53 19.08
CA SER A 265 -13.80 -24.47 19.26
C SER A 265 -14.52 -24.33 20.60
N ALA A 266 -13.80 -23.95 21.66
CA ALA A 266 -14.39 -23.77 22.99
C ALA A 266 -15.46 -22.67 23.05
N ILE A 267 -15.42 -21.68 22.16
CA ILE A 267 -16.38 -20.56 22.12
C ILE A 267 -17.25 -20.58 20.86
N ALA A 268 -16.97 -21.45 19.90
CA ALA A 268 -17.63 -21.45 18.60
C ALA A 268 -19.16 -21.55 18.68
N ALA A 269 -19.68 -22.42 19.56
CA ALA A 269 -21.12 -22.60 19.74
C ALA A 269 -21.84 -21.33 20.25
N GLU A 270 -21.15 -20.47 20.97
CA GLU A 270 -21.70 -19.21 21.49
C GLU A 270 -21.41 -18.05 20.52
N PHE A 271 -20.18 -17.97 19.99
CA PHE A 271 -19.72 -16.83 19.20
C PHE A 271 -20.27 -16.82 17.78
N LEU A 272 -20.27 -17.96 17.08
CA LEU A 272 -20.69 -18.01 15.68
C LEU A 272 -22.13 -17.54 15.43
N PRO A 273 -23.15 -17.88 16.28
CA PRO A 273 -24.47 -17.31 16.13
C PRO A 273 -24.53 -15.78 16.27
N LYS A 274 -23.70 -15.20 17.16
CA LYS A 274 -23.59 -13.73 17.32
C LYS A 274 -22.94 -13.11 16.09
N LEU A 275 -21.90 -13.74 15.55
CA LEU A 275 -21.21 -13.29 14.33
C LEU A 275 -22.16 -13.30 13.13
N ALA A 276 -22.90 -14.40 12.93
CA ALA A 276 -23.87 -14.51 11.83
C ALA A 276 -24.99 -13.46 11.96
N GLN A 277 -25.49 -13.21 13.18
CA GLN A 277 -26.49 -12.17 13.43
C GLN A 277 -25.94 -10.78 13.12
N ARG A 278 -24.73 -10.44 13.60
CA ARG A 278 -24.07 -9.16 13.41
C ARG A 278 -23.81 -8.85 11.93
N LEU A 279 -23.26 -9.80 11.19
CA LEU A 279 -22.83 -9.60 9.80
C LEU A 279 -23.96 -9.76 8.78
N GLY A 280 -25.05 -10.40 9.12
CA GLY A 280 -26.21 -10.63 8.25
C GLY A 280 -27.42 -9.75 8.62
N PRO A 281 -28.34 -10.25 9.49
CA PRO A 281 -29.60 -9.57 9.82
C PRO A 281 -29.42 -8.15 10.35
N ASP A 282 -28.47 -7.90 11.26
CA ASP A 282 -28.27 -6.58 11.88
C ASP A 282 -27.82 -5.54 10.86
N ARG A 283 -26.97 -5.92 9.91
CA ARG A 283 -26.53 -5.06 8.81
C ARG A 283 -27.69 -4.76 7.86
N THR A 284 -28.46 -5.79 7.49
CA THR A 284 -29.66 -5.63 6.66
C THR A 284 -30.68 -4.69 7.29
N ALA A 285 -30.92 -4.82 8.60
CA ALA A 285 -31.82 -3.94 9.34
C ALA A 285 -31.38 -2.47 9.36
N LYS A 286 -30.06 -2.22 9.23
CA LYS A 286 -29.48 -0.88 9.11
C LYS A 286 -29.41 -0.37 7.67
N GLY A 287 -29.91 -1.13 6.68
CA GLY A 287 -29.81 -0.81 5.25
C GLY A 287 -28.38 -0.97 4.69
N LEU A 288 -27.52 -1.70 5.39
CA LEU A 288 -26.14 -2.00 4.96
C LEU A 288 -26.10 -3.36 4.26
N HIS A 289 -25.08 -3.55 3.42
CA HIS A 289 -24.88 -4.81 2.70
C HIS A 289 -24.53 -5.94 3.70
N PRO A 290 -25.25 -7.08 3.73
CA PRO A 290 -24.90 -8.23 4.56
C PRO A 290 -23.63 -8.90 4.04
N VAL A 291 -22.91 -9.62 4.93
CA VAL A 291 -21.73 -10.42 4.57
C VAL A 291 -22.16 -11.89 4.39
N GLU A 292 -21.80 -12.47 3.27
CA GLU A 292 -21.92 -13.90 3.02
C GLU A 292 -20.85 -14.64 3.82
N LEU A 293 -21.28 -15.65 4.62
CA LEU A 293 -20.38 -16.50 5.38
C LEU A 293 -20.15 -17.82 4.65
N ARG A 294 -18.88 -18.13 4.36
CA ARG A 294 -18.45 -19.42 3.80
C ARG A 294 -17.82 -20.27 4.88
N LEU A 295 -18.51 -21.35 5.24
CA LEU A 295 -18.31 -22.10 6.47
C LEU A 295 -17.58 -23.41 6.22
N ASP A 296 -16.56 -23.70 7.06
CA ASP A 296 -16.05 -25.07 7.16
C ASP A 296 -17.13 -26.03 7.73
N GLU A 297 -16.90 -27.32 7.73
CA GLU A 297 -17.86 -28.32 8.19
C GLU A 297 -18.27 -28.12 9.66
N ARG A 298 -17.32 -27.67 10.51
CA ARG A 298 -17.57 -27.47 11.95
C ARG A 298 -18.39 -26.21 12.20
N ALA A 299 -18.13 -25.12 11.49
CA ALA A 299 -18.93 -23.91 11.57
C ALA A 299 -20.34 -24.11 10.99
N ALA A 300 -20.46 -24.85 9.87
CA ALA A 300 -21.72 -25.18 9.22
C ALA A 300 -22.64 -26.06 10.11
N ALA A 301 -22.07 -26.82 11.05
CA ALA A 301 -22.83 -27.57 12.05
C ALA A 301 -23.46 -26.66 13.13
N ILE A 302 -23.02 -25.40 13.26
CA ILE A 302 -23.46 -24.46 14.30
C ILE A 302 -24.36 -23.37 13.73
N ILE A 303 -24.02 -22.78 12.58
CA ILE A 303 -24.76 -21.69 11.95
C ILE A 303 -25.09 -21.99 10.48
N PRO A 304 -26.17 -21.42 9.92
CA PRO A 304 -26.45 -21.47 8.50
C PRO A 304 -25.49 -20.58 7.71
N GLY A 305 -25.09 -21.01 6.52
CA GLY A 305 -24.26 -20.28 5.60
C GLY A 305 -23.93 -21.09 4.36
N THR A 306 -23.11 -20.55 3.48
CA THR A 306 -22.63 -21.26 2.29
C THR A 306 -21.47 -22.20 2.69
N PRO A 307 -21.50 -23.50 2.33
CA PRO A 307 -20.35 -24.36 2.55
C PRO A 307 -19.09 -23.82 1.87
N ALA A 308 -17.98 -23.76 2.59
CA ALA A 308 -16.71 -23.31 2.04
C ALA A 308 -16.21 -24.27 0.95
N GLY A 309 -15.84 -23.72 -0.19
CA GLY A 309 -15.18 -24.45 -1.26
C GLY A 309 -13.69 -24.66 -0.99
N PRO A 310 -13.01 -25.52 -1.78
CA PRO A 310 -11.61 -25.86 -1.55
C PRO A 310 -10.63 -24.68 -1.71
N GLN A 311 -11.04 -23.59 -2.37
CA GLN A 311 -10.23 -22.41 -2.60
C GLN A 311 -10.61 -21.20 -1.73
N ASP A 312 -11.66 -21.30 -0.91
CA ASP A 312 -12.19 -20.14 -0.20
C ASP A 312 -11.23 -19.61 0.88
N PHE A 313 -10.38 -20.45 1.44
CA PHE A 313 -9.33 -20.03 2.38
C PHE A 313 -8.07 -19.49 1.69
N ASP A 314 -7.97 -19.64 0.36
CA ASP A 314 -6.88 -19.15 -0.48
C ASP A 314 -7.33 -18.00 -1.41
N THR A 315 -8.48 -17.37 -1.09
CA THR A 315 -9.12 -16.37 -1.95
C THR A 315 -9.17 -15.00 -1.25
N GLU A 316 -8.65 -13.98 -1.92
CA GLU A 316 -8.95 -12.58 -1.62
C GLU A 316 -10.27 -12.23 -2.31
N PHE A 317 -11.38 -12.26 -1.57
CA PHE A 317 -12.72 -12.04 -2.14
C PHE A 317 -12.95 -10.62 -2.63
N LEU A 318 -12.36 -9.62 -1.94
CA LEU A 318 -12.56 -8.19 -2.24
C LEU A 318 -14.04 -7.76 -2.23
N ASP A 319 -14.88 -8.51 -1.54
CA ASP A 319 -16.34 -8.35 -1.49
C ASP A 319 -16.84 -8.67 -0.07
N TYR A 320 -18.14 -8.50 0.16
CA TYR A 320 -18.84 -8.86 1.41
C TYR A 320 -18.97 -10.39 1.55
N ILE A 321 -17.84 -11.08 1.51
CA ILE A 321 -17.71 -12.54 1.68
C ILE A 321 -16.62 -12.79 2.72
N LEU A 322 -16.88 -13.66 3.71
CA LEU A 322 -15.94 -14.02 4.77
C LEU A 322 -15.92 -15.54 4.93
N ALA A 323 -14.73 -16.13 4.78
CA ALA A 323 -14.54 -17.55 5.11
C ALA A 323 -14.39 -17.73 6.61
N VAL A 324 -15.05 -18.74 7.19
CA VAL A 324 -15.08 -19.00 8.64
C VAL A 324 -14.69 -20.45 8.91
N LYS A 325 -13.74 -20.64 9.82
CA LYS A 325 -13.25 -21.97 10.21
C LYS A 325 -13.12 -22.10 11.72
N VAL A 326 -13.48 -23.26 12.26
CA VAL A 326 -13.30 -23.62 13.66
C VAL A 326 -11.97 -24.35 13.85
N VAL A 327 -11.15 -23.86 14.80
CA VAL A 327 -9.83 -24.43 15.17
C VAL A 327 -9.78 -24.77 16.65
N ASP A 328 -8.90 -25.68 17.07
CA ASP A 328 -8.86 -26.18 18.45
C ASP A 328 -7.78 -25.51 19.32
N SER A 329 -6.92 -24.70 18.74
CA SER A 329 -5.84 -24.03 19.49
C SER A 329 -5.23 -22.85 18.71
N VAL A 330 -4.46 -22.02 19.41
CA VAL A 330 -3.61 -20.99 18.80
C VAL A 330 -2.61 -21.58 17.81
N ASP A 331 -2.06 -22.77 18.08
CA ASP A 331 -1.10 -23.42 17.19
C ASP A 331 -1.77 -23.92 15.89
N GLU A 332 -3.01 -24.39 15.93
CA GLU A 332 -3.79 -24.74 14.72
C GLU A 332 -4.10 -23.48 13.91
N ALA A 333 -4.48 -22.37 14.57
CA ALA A 333 -4.68 -21.09 13.90
C ALA A 333 -3.41 -20.61 13.18
N ILE A 334 -2.26 -20.67 13.86
CA ILE A 334 -0.95 -20.33 13.30
C ILE A 334 -0.63 -21.23 12.08
N ALA A 335 -0.87 -22.54 12.19
CA ALA A 335 -0.63 -23.47 11.09
C ALA A 335 -1.53 -23.20 9.89
N HIS A 336 -2.80 -22.85 10.12
CA HIS A 336 -3.73 -22.44 9.06
C HIS A 336 -3.25 -21.15 8.37
N ILE A 337 -2.90 -20.13 9.15
CA ILE A 337 -2.38 -18.86 8.63
C ILE A 337 -1.11 -19.10 7.79
N ALA A 338 -0.20 -19.93 8.27
CA ALA A 338 1.03 -20.25 7.54
C ALA A 338 0.77 -20.95 6.19
N ALA A 339 -0.33 -21.69 6.07
CA ALA A 339 -0.70 -22.40 4.83
C ALA A 339 -1.48 -21.53 3.84
N HIS A 340 -2.31 -20.58 4.30
CA HIS A 340 -3.31 -19.90 3.49
C HIS A 340 -3.12 -18.38 3.39
N SER A 341 -2.39 -17.75 4.31
CA SER A 341 -2.16 -16.31 4.29
C SER A 341 -1.17 -15.90 3.20
N THR A 342 -1.38 -14.72 2.66
CA THR A 342 -0.41 -14.02 1.79
C THR A 342 0.68 -13.28 2.58
N GLY A 343 0.68 -13.36 3.91
CA GLY A 343 1.63 -12.68 4.78
C GLY A 343 1.41 -11.17 4.88
N HIS A 344 0.16 -10.71 4.72
CA HIS A 344 -0.18 -9.28 4.74
C HIS A 344 -0.46 -8.79 6.16
N SER A 345 -1.59 -9.16 6.75
CA SER A 345 -2.05 -8.64 8.05
C SER A 345 -2.88 -9.68 8.79
N GLU A 346 -2.43 -10.05 9.98
CA GLU A 346 -3.07 -11.09 10.79
C GLU A 346 -3.34 -10.58 12.20
N ALA A 347 -4.46 -11.00 12.79
CA ALA A 347 -4.81 -10.59 14.14
C ALA A 347 -5.18 -11.78 15.02
N ILE A 348 -4.83 -11.69 16.31
CA ILE A 348 -5.38 -12.51 17.37
C ILE A 348 -6.21 -11.65 18.31
N LEU A 349 -7.39 -12.14 18.68
CA LEU A 349 -8.26 -11.53 19.68
C LEU A 349 -8.25 -12.43 20.91
N THR A 350 -7.61 -12.00 22.00
CA THR A 350 -7.38 -12.82 23.19
C THR A 350 -7.15 -11.95 24.43
N ARG A 351 -7.48 -12.49 25.62
CA ARG A 351 -7.05 -11.96 26.91
C ARG A 351 -5.87 -12.72 27.49
N THR A 352 -5.44 -13.83 26.87
CA THR A 352 -4.35 -14.66 27.31
C THR A 352 -3.04 -14.18 26.73
N GLN A 353 -2.18 -13.53 27.55
CA GLN A 353 -0.91 -12.97 27.10
C GLN A 353 -0.01 -14.02 26.44
N ALA A 354 0.06 -15.24 26.99
CA ALA A 354 0.85 -16.32 26.42
C ALA A 354 0.41 -16.71 24.98
N HIS A 355 -0.89 -16.65 24.69
CA HIS A 355 -1.40 -16.89 23.32
C HIS A 355 -1.05 -15.73 22.39
N ALA A 356 -1.15 -14.48 22.87
CA ALA A 356 -0.73 -13.29 22.10
C ALA A 356 0.78 -13.35 21.78
N ASP A 357 1.63 -13.67 22.77
CA ASP A 357 3.08 -13.79 22.59
C ASP A 357 3.43 -14.93 21.61
N ARG A 358 2.77 -16.07 21.74
CA ARG A 358 2.95 -17.22 20.84
C ARG A 358 2.56 -16.87 19.41
N PHE A 359 1.41 -16.21 19.22
CA PHE A 359 0.89 -15.82 17.91
C PHE A 359 1.82 -14.80 17.24
N THR A 360 2.19 -13.72 17.96
CA THR A 360 3.04 -12.66 17.40
C THR A 360 4.45 -13.13 17.08
N ALA A 361 4.97 -14.12 17.82
CA ALA A 361 6.28 -14.71 17.56
C ALA A 361 6.29 -15.68 16.37
N ALA A 362 5.18 -16.37 16.11
CA ALA A 362 5.12 -17.45 15.12
C ALA A 362 4.51 -17.03 13.78
N VAL A 363 3.58 -16.08 13.77
CA VAL A 363 2.97 -15.57 12.54
C VAL A 363 3.94 -14.66 11.81
N ASP A 364 4.36 -15.05 10.60
CA ASP A 364 5.36 -14.34 9.81
C ASP A 364 4.67 -13.49 8.72
N SER A 365 3.79 -12.57 9.13
CA SER A 365 3.14 -11.59 8.25
C SER A 365 3.75 -10.19 8.41
N ALA A 366 3.49 -9.31 7.44
CA ALA A 366 4.02 -7.95 7.44
C ALA A 366 3.51 -7.12 8.62
N ALA A 367 2.26 -7.33 9.03
CA ALA A 367 1.66 -6.72 10.21
C ALA A 367 0.95 -7.81 11.05
N VAL A 368 1.24 -7.86 12.35
CA VAL A 368 0.61 -8.80 13.28
C VAL A 368 0.01 -8.03 14.45
N TYR A 369 -1.28 -8.24 14.67
CA TYR A 369 -2.10 -7.46 15.58
C TYR A 369 -2.56 -8.28 16.78
N VAL A 370 -2.70 -7.61 17.91
CA VAL A 370 -3.34 -8.14 19.12
C VAL A 370 -4.50 -7.22 19.48
N ASN A 371 -5.73 -7.77 19.50
CA ASN A 371 -6.95 -7.08 19.92
C ASN A 371 -7.30 -5.81 19.14
N CYS A 372 -7.00 -5.77 17.84
CA CYS A 372 -7.42 -4.70 16.95
C CYS A 372 -7.61 -5.18 15.51
N SER A 373 -8.21 -4.32 14.68
CA SER A 373 -8.58 -4.61 13.31
C SER A 373 -7.36 -4.62 12.37
N THR A 374 -7.33 -5.50 11.38
CA THR A 374 -6.35 -5.51 10.30
C THR A 374 -6.41 -4.26 9.41
N ARG A 375 -7.50 -3.49 9.48
CA ARG A 375 -7.71 -2.23 8.76
C ARG A 375 -6.68 -1.15 9.10
N PHE A 376 -5.99 -1.26 10.22
CA PHE A 376 -4.91 -0.35 10.59
C PHE A 376 -3.61 -0.54 9.78
N THR A 377 -3.50 -1.56 8.92
CA THR A 377 -2.36 -1.67 7.98
C THR A 377 -2.53 -0.67 6.84
N ASP A 378 -2.23 0.58 7.12
CA ASP A 378 -2.43 1.74 6.25
C ASP A 378 -1.36 2.79 6.54
N GLY A 379 -0.88 3.48 5.49
CA GLY A 379 0.19 4.47 5.64
C GLY A 379 -0.18 5.65 6.52
N GLY A 380 -1.43 6.13 6.45
CA GLY A 380 -1.93 7.20 7.32
C GLY A 380 -2.00 6.76 8.79
N GLU A 381 -2.57 5.58 9.05
CA GLU A 381 -2.68 5.02 10.40
C GLU A 381 -1.30 4.70 11.03
N PHE A 382 -0.30 4.36 10.20
CA PHE A 382 1.09 4.13 10.65
C PHE A 382 1.91 5.42 10.78
N GLY A 383 1.30 6.58 10.49
CA GLY A 383 1.97 7.88 10.60
C GLY A 383 2.97 8.16 9.48
N LEU A 384 2.79 7.52 8.31
CA LEU A 384 3.62 7.69 7.12
C LEU A 384 3.11 8.79 6.18
N GLY A 385 1.99 9.44 6.51
CA GLY A 385 1.29 10.42 5.67
C GLY A 385 0.61 9.75 4.48
N CYS A 386 1.36 9.49 3.42
CA CYS A 386 0.94 8.66 2.28
C CYS A 386 1.64 7.30 2.29
N GLU A 387 1.19 6.37 1.46
CA GLU A 387 1.88 5.11 1.26
C GLU A 387 2.11 4.80 -0.23
N MET A 388 3.24 4.19 -0.52
CA MET A 388 3.54 3.67 -1.86
C MET A 388 2.88 2.31 -2.11
N GLY A 389 2.30 1.72 -1.09
CA GLY A 389 1.65 0.42 -1.04
C GLY A 389 2.13 -0.42 0.13
N ILE A 390 1.54 -1.62 0.26
CA ILE A 390 1.87 -2.56 1.33
C ILE A 390 2.59 -3.74 0.70
N SER A 391 3.83 -3.99 1.14
CA SER A 391 4.64 -5.10 0.66
C SER A 391 4.55 -6.28 1.61
N THR A 392 4.40 -7.49 1.05
CA THR A 392 4.45 -8.75 1.81
C THR A 392 5.79 -9.49 1.67
N GLN A 393 6.69 -8.98 0.82
CA GLN A 393 8.02 -9.58 0.67
C GLN A 393 8.94 -9.27 1.86
N LYS A 394 9.96 -10.11 2.06
CA LYS A 394 10.91 -9.95 3.18
C LYS A 394 12.11 -9.07 2.82
N LEU A 395 12.43 -8.95 1.54
CA LEU A 395 13.62 -8.24 1.10
C LEU A 395 13.31 -6.76 0.85
N HIS A 396 14.09 -5.88 1.47
CA HIS A 396 14.08 -4.43 1.47
C HIS A 396 12.87 -3.83 2.19
N ALA A 397 11.65 -3.83 1.61
CA ALA A 397 10.45 -3.24 2.21
C ALA A 397 9.43 -4.31 2.59
N ARG A 398 8.84 -4.21 3.78
CA ARG A 398 7.79 -5.10 4.28
C ARG A 398 6.77 -4.30 5.09
N GLY A 399 5.48 -4.46 4.79
CA GLY A 399 4.41 -3.64 5.35
C GLY A 399 4.14 -2.39 4.53
N PRO A 400 3.45 -1.38 5.10
CA PRO A 400 3.24 -0.09 4.47
C PRO A 400 4.56 0.59 4.12
N MET A 401 4.67 1.08 2.88
CA MET A 401 5.90 1.70 2.37
C MET A 401 5.77 3.23 2.39
N GLY A 402 6.54 3.88 3.23
CA GLY A 402 6.68 5.34 3.32
C GLY A 402 8.02 5.82 2.77
N LEU A 403 8.54 6.90 3.38
CA LEU A 403 9.77 7.56 2.93
C LEU A 403 11.02 6.70 3.10
N GLU A 404 11.11 5.92 4.19
CA GLU A 404 12.30 5.13 4.51
C GLU A 404 12.51 3.99 3.51
N GLU A 405 11.44 3.35 3.05
CA GLU A 405 11.45 2.26 2.08
C GLU A 405 11.83 2.73 0.67
N LEU A 406 11.74 4.04 0.41
CA LEU A 406 12.21 4.67 -0.83
C LEU A 406 13.66 5.14 -0.75
N CYS A 407 14.36 4.78 0.33
CA CYS A 407 15.78 5.02 0.54
C CYS A 407 16.56 3.71 0.58
N SER A 408 17.81 3.79 0.17
CA SER A 408 18.83 2.79 0.42
C SER A 408 19.88 3.40 1.36
N TYR A 409 21.06 2.85 1.40
CA TYR A 409 22.17 3.40 2.17
C TYR A 409 23.50 3.27 1.41
N LYS A 410 24.43 4.16 1.76
CA LYS A 410 25.85 4.01 1.40
C LYS A 410 26.71 4.12 2.65
N TYR A 411 27.94 3.64 2.56
CA TYR A 411 28.94 3.85 3.61
C TYR A 411 29.79 5.08 3.26
N ILE A 412 29.88 6.01 4.22
CA ILE A 412 30.79 7.14 4.19
C ILE A 412 31.88 6.83 5.22
N ILE A 413 33.14 6.85 4.75
CA ILE A 413 34.27 6.43 5.58
C ILE A 413 35.23 7.63 5.68
N HIS A 414 35.46 8.09 6.90
CA HIS A 414 36.40 9.15 7.19
C HIS A 414 37.68 8.55 7.79
N GLY A 415 38.80 8.92 7.23
CA GLY A 415 40.12 8.49 7.67
C GLY A 415 41.13 9.62 7.62
N ASP A 416 42.34 9.37 8.10
CA ASP A 416 43.48 10.26 8.12
C ASP A 416 44.73 9.48 7.66
N GLY A 417 44.69 8.95 6.42
CA GLY A 417 45.79 8.23 5.81
C GLY A 417 45.98 6.76 6.23
N GLN A 418 44.98 6.16 6.87
CA GLN A 418 45.07 4.71 7.25
C GLN A 418 45.20 3.82 6.02
N ILE A 419 46.09 2.84 6.12
CA ILE A 419 46.29 1.75 5.15
C ILE A 419 45.98 0.39 5.79
N ARG A 420 45.65 -0.60 4.98
CA ARG A 420 45.39 -1.97 5.41
C ARG A 420 46.63 -2.84 5.21
#